data_82c43d5b9c4e7ab6ae2b06c68ab00f4c
#
_entry.id   82c43d5b9c4e7ab6ae2b06c68ab00f4c
#
_cell.length_a   1.000
_cell.length_b   1.000
_cell.length_c   1.000
_cell.angle_alpha   90.00
_cell.angle_beta   90.00
_cell.angle_gamma   90.00
#
_symmetry.space_group_name_H-M   'P 1'
#
loop_
_entity.id
_entity.type
_entity.pdbx_description
1 polymer ?
#
loop_
_entity_poly.entity_id
_entity_poly.type
_entity_poly.pdbx_seq_one_letter_code
_entity_poly.pdbx_strand_id
1 'polypeptide(L)'
;MPKGANQKFKLYRLAQIMCEKTDETHYLTMPEIQKELEKYDIIAERRSLYESLKDLEEFGIEVEGERSGRGYRYHVIGRQFELAELKLLVDAIQSSKFITEKMTNRLIGKLETLVSQHDAADLRRQVFVSGRIKTMNETVYYSVDTIYNAISQNKKIKFQYYQWNVKKEPELRHGGAYYHISPWGLLWDHENYYLIGYDSRAEQIRHYRVDKLSLIHISEPTRLALIS
;
A
#
# COMPACT_ATOMS: atom_id res chain seq x y z
N MET A 1 43.66 7.99 -2.51
CA MET A 1 43.00 6.75 -2.98
C MET A 1 41.93 7.10 -3.96
N PRO A 2 41.74 6.35 -5.07
CA PRO A 2 40.66 6.64 -6.00
C PRO A 2 39.32 6.49 -5.27
N LYS A 3 38.52 7.56 -5.30
CA LYS A 3 37.15 7.52 -4.80
C LYS A 3 36.37 6.57 -5.71
N GLY A 4 35.59 5.64 -5.16
CA GLY A 4 34.71 4.77 -5.94
C GLY A 4 33.77 5.58 -6.85
N ALA A 5 33.36 4.99 -7.98
CA ALA A 5 32.58 5.67 -9.02
C ALA A 5 31.23 6.25 -8.53
N ASN A 6 30.67 5.68 -7.46
CA ASN A 6 29.31 5.96 -6.96
C ASN A 6 29.28 6.76 -5.65
N GLN A 7 30.34 7.50 -5.30
CA GLN A 7 30.43 8.24 -4.03
C GLN A 7 29.27 9.20 -3.76
N LYS A 8 28.68 9.80 -4.80
CA LYS A 8 27.49 10.66 -4.66
C LYS A 8 26.25 9.95 -4.10
N PHE A 9 26.19 8.62 -4.19
CA PHE A 9 25.09 7.81 -3.64
C PHE A 9 25.39 7.24 -2.26
N LYS A 10 26.54 7.59 -1.64
CA LYS A 10 26.98 7.01 -0.38
C LYS A 10 25.92 7.08 0.72
N LEU A 11 25.38 8.28 0.98
CA LEU A 11 24.40 8.48 2.04
C LEU A 11 23.10 7.70 1.79
N TYR A 12 22.60 7.75 0.56
CA TYR A 12 21.43 6.99 0.16
C TYR A 12 21.60 5.47 0.34
N ARG A 13 22.75 4.94 -0.10
CA ARG A 13 23.04 3.50 0.03
C ARG A 13 23.27 3.10 1.49
N LEU A 14 23.91 3.97 2.27
CA LEU A 14 24.06 3.74 3.71
C LEU A 14 22.69 3.68 4.40
N ALA A 15 21.80 4.63 4.14
CA ALA A 15 20.43 4.61 4.64
C ALA A 15 19.71 3.30 4.29
N GLN A 16 19.77 2.91 3.02
CA GLN A 16 19.14 1.67 2.53
C GLN A 16 19.71 0.44 3.26
N ILE A 17 21.03 0.30 3.35
CA ILE A 17 21.70 -0.83 4.04
C ILE A 17 21.27 -0.89 5.50
N MET A 18 21.30 0.25 6.20
CA MET A 18 20.93 0.29 7.62
C MET A 18 19.46 -0.09 7.80
N CYS A 19 18.54 0.48 7.02
CA CYS A 19 17.11 0.16 7.12
C CYS A 19 16.77 -1.30 6.74
N GLU A 20 17.45 -1.87 5.73
CA GLU A 20 17.18 -3.23 5.27
C GLU A 20 17.82 -4.31 6.16
N LYS A 21 18.99 -4.05 6.73
CA LYS A 21 19.80 -5.10 7.38
C LYS A 21 19.85 -5.02 8.89
N THR A 22 19.34 -3.97 9.48
CA THR A 22 19.37 -3.80 10.94
C THR A 22 17.96 -3.56 11.50
N ASP A 23 17.77 -3.94 12.74
CA ASP A 23 16.60 -3.72 13.57
C ASP A 23 17.00 -3.80 15.05
N GLU A 24 16.04 -3.86 15.97
CA GLU A 24 16.31 -3.93 17.42
C GLU A 24 17.18 -5.13 17.85
N THR A 25 17.23 -6.19 17.03
CA THR A 25 17.95 -7.43 17.34
C THR A 25 19.09 -7.73 16.37
N HIS A 26 19.14 -7.08 15.22
CA HIS A 26 20.13 -7.29 14.18
C HIS A 26 20.97 -6.04 13.95
N TYR A 27 22.27 -6.20 14.03
CA TYR A 27 23.25 -5.12 14.03
C TYR A 27 24.28 -5.31 12.93
N LEU A 28 24.89 -4.21 12.52
CA LEU A 28 26.07 -4.22 11.65
C LEU A 28 27.25 -3.55 12.35
N THR A 29 28.42 -4.14 12.24
CA THR A 29 29.68 -3.51 12.62
C THR A 29 30.18 -2.58 11.51
N MET A 30 31.07 -1.63 11.85
CA MET A 30 31.63 -0.72 10.84
C MET A 30 32.30 -1.43 9.65
N PRO A 31 33.09 -2.52 9.84
CA PRO A 31 33.63 -3.28 8.72
C PRO A 31 32.53 -3.93 7.83
N GLU A 32 31.41 -4.40 8.42
CA GLU A 32 30.29 -4.96 7.66
C GLU A 32 29.59 -3.88 6.85
N ILE A 33 29.37 -2.68 7.43
CA ILE A 33 28.82 -1.54 6.69
C ILE A 33 29.71 -1.19 5.48
N GLN A 34 31.04 -1.14 5.68
CA GLN A 34 31.98 -0.90 4.59
C GLN A 34 31.87 -1.96 3.50
N LYS A 35 31.83 -3.24 3.87
CA LYS A 35 31.69 -4.36 2.93
C LYS A 35 30.38 -4.32 2.15
N GLU A 36 29.28 -3.89 2.79
CA GLU A 36 28.00 -3.72 2.11
C GLU A 36 28.03 -2.57 1.10
N LEU A 37 28.67 -1.46 1.43
CA LEU A 37 28.83 -0.32 0.51
C LEU A 37 29.75 -0.66 -0.68
N GLU A 38 30.78 -1.49 -0.48
CA GLU A 38 31.65 -1.98 -1.55
C GLU A 38 30.88 -2.71 -2.66
N LYS A 39 29.80 -3.39 -2.33
CA LYS A 39 28.91 -4.03 -3.34
C LYS A 39 28.32 -3.05 -4.34
N TYR A 40 28.28 -1.78 -4.00
CA TYR A 40 27.77 -0.69 -4.82
C TYR A 40 28.91 0.20 -5.38
N ASP A 41 30.16 -0.27 -5.38
CA ASP A 41 31.35 0.48 -5.79
C ASP A 41 31.56 1.77 -4.96
N ILE A 42 31.18 1.74 -3.68
CA ILE A 42 31.36 2.85 -2.75
C ILE A 42 32.41 2.47 -1.71
N ILE A 43 33.55 3.14 -1.81
CA ILE A 43 34.65 3.00 -0.83
C ILE A 43 34.53 4.13 0.17
N ALA A 44 34.30 3.81 1.45
CA ALA A 44 34.15 4.80 2.50
C ALA A 44 35.08 4.56 3.67
N GLU A 45 35.73 5.61 4.11
CA GLU A 45 36.57 5.60 5.33
C GLU A 45 35.69 5.62 6.59
N ARG A 46 36.15 4.98 7.64
CA ARG A 46 35.41 4.88 8.92
C ARG A 46 34.95 6.26 9.43
N ARG A 47 35.88 7.26 9.44
CA ARG A 47 35.56 8.63 9.90
C ARG A 47 34.36 9.22 9.12
N SER A 48 34.40 9.12 7.80
CA SER A 48 33.29 9.59 6.93
C SER A 48 31.99 8.82 7.10
N LEU A 49 32.05 7.56 7.54
CA LEU A 49 30.85 6.79 7.85
C LEU A 49 30.22 7.19 9.18
N TYR A 50 31.03 7.51 10.22
CA TYR A 50 30.48 8.04 11.47
C TYR A 50 29.71 9.35 11.25
N GLU A 51 30.27 10.26 10.45
CA GLU A 51 29.58 11.50 10.06
C GLU A 51 28.29 11.18 9.29
N SER A 52 28.37 10.28 8.31
CA SER A 52 27.19 9.89 7.51
C SER A 52 26.11 9.15 8.31
N LEU A 53 26.45 8.34 9.30
CA LEU A 53 25.46 7.71 10.19
C LEU A 53 24.71 8.76 11.03
N LYS A 54 25.43 9.80 11.47
CA LYS A 54 24.81 10.93 12.18
C LYS A 54 23.92 11.76 11.24
N ASP A 55 24.34 11.97 9.99
CA ASP A 55 23.57 12.71 9.01
C ASP A 55 22.23 12.00 8.70
N LEU A 56 22.11 10.66 8.92
CA LEU A 56 20.86 9.92 8.73
C LEU A 56 19.74 10.39 9.66
N GLU A 57 20.07 10.92 10.85
CA GLU A 57 19.09 11.47 11.79
C GLU A 57 18.31 12.65 11.16
N GLU A 58 18.96 13.46 10.32
CA GLU A 58 18.30 14.57 9.60
C GLU A 58 17.25 14.06 8.59
N PHE A 59 17.36 12.81 8.17
CA PHE A 59 16.40 12.12 7.29
C PHE A 59 15.37 11.29 8.07
N GLY A 60 15.35 11.40 9.41
CA GLY A 60 14.44 10.65 10.28
C GLY A 60 14.81 9.17 10.44
N ILE A 61 16.07 8.82 10.17
CA ILE A 61 16.59 7.46 10.40
C ILE A 61 17.52 7.52 11.60
N GLU A 62 17.02 7.13 12.76
CA GLU A 62 17.79 7.10 14.00
C GLU A 62 18.65 5.85 14.05
N VAL A 63 19.98 6.04 14.22
CA VAL A 63 20.94 4.94 14.31
C VAL A 63 21.61 4.95 15.67
N GLU A 64 21.44 3.88 16.41
CA GLU A 64 22.11 3.68 17.70
C GLU A 64 23.36 2.82 17.54
N GLY A 65 24.41 3.18 18.30
CA GLY A 65 25.66 2.44 18.36
C GLY A 65 25.86 1.82 19.74
N GLU A 66 25.87 0.50 19.80
CA GLU A 66 26.13 -0.25 21.04
C GLU A 66 27.55 -0.80 21.10
N ARG A 67 28.13 -0.84 22.31
CA ARG A 67 29.43 -1.46 22.53
C ARG A 67 29.32 -2.99 22.50
N SER A 68 30.09 -3.62 21.62
CA SER A 68 30.17 -5.07 21.50
C SER A 68 31.63 -5.53 21.54
N GLY A 69 32.03 -6.11 22.65
CA GLY A 69 33.41 -6.51 22.87
C GLY A 69 34.40 -5.33 22.77
N ARG A 70 35.34 -5.39 21.81
CA ARG A 70 36.33 -4.34 21.54
C ARG A 70 35.89 -3.31 20.50
N GLY A 71 34.63 -3.39 19.99
CA GLY A 71 34.11 -2.51 18.94
C GLY A 71 32.73 -1.98 19.24
N TYR A 72 32.13 -1.38 18.21
CA TYR A 72 30.76 -0.92 18.22
C TYR A 72 29.97 -1.64 17.10
N ARG A 73 28.68 -1.87 17.33
CA ARG A 73 27.69 -2.33 16.37
C ARG A 73 26.57 -1.32 16.28
N TYR A 74 25.99 -1.18 15.12
CA TYR A 74 25.02 -0.13 14.80
C TYR A 74 23.73 -0.76 14.31
N HIS A 75 22.60 -0.17 14.70
CA HIS A 75 21.29 -0.57 14.24
C HIS A 75 20.34 0.62 14.15
N VAL A 76 19.29 0.49 13.37
CA VAL A 76 18.22 1.49 13.24
C VAL A 76 17.23 1.28 14.37
N ILE A 77 16.88 2.38 15.04
CA ILE A 77 15.81 2.48 16.05
C ILE A 77 14.74 3.44 15.54
N GLY A 78 13.60 3.51 16.22
CA GLY A 78 12.58 4.54 15.94
C GLY A 78 11.99 4.48 14.52
N ARG A 79 11.64 3.29 14.03
CA ARG A 79 11.02 3.14 12.72
C ARG A 79 9.66 3.82 12.68
N GLN A 80 9.24 4.27 11.48
CA GLN A 80 7.95 4.93 11.27
C GLN A 80 6.75 4.06 11.67
N PHE A 81 6.89 2.73 11.55
CA PHE A 81 5.92 1.74 12.00
C PHE A 81 6.60 0.72 12.90
N GLU A 82 5.94 0.38 14.00
CA GLU A 82 6.31 -0.77 14.80
C GLU A 82 5.93 -2.08 14.07
N LEU A 83 6.68 -3.15 14.32
CA LEU A 83 6.39 -4.46 13.72
C LEU A 83 4.98 -4.95 14.05
N ALA A 84 4.48 -4.66 15.26
CA ALA A 84 3.13 -5.01 15.69
C ALA A 84 2.06 -4.28 14.86
N GLU A 85 2.26 -3.00 14.54
CA GLU A 85 1.35 -2.23 13.70
C GLU A 85 1.30 -2.79 12.28
N LEU A 86 2.45 -3.11 11.70
CA LEU A 86 2.51 -3.73 10.38
C LEU A 86 1.86 -5.11 10.34
N LYS A 87 1.99 -5.93 11.39
CA LYS A 87 1.28 -7.20 11.50
C LYS A 87 -0.24 -7.00 11.47
N LEU A 88 -0.77 -6.01 12.18
CA LEU A 88 -2.20 -5.67 12.12
C LEU A 88 -2.65 -5.23 10.72
N LEU A 89 -1.84 -4.43 10.02
CA LEU A 89 -2.13 -4.04 8.64
C LEU A 89 -2.11 -5.24 7.68
N VAL A 90 -1.16 -6.14 7.83
CA VAL A 90 -1.09 -7.38 7.05
C VAL A 90 -2.33 -8.24 7.29
N ASP A 91 -2.73 -8.43 8.55
CA ASP A 91 -3.92 -9.21 8.92
C ASP A 91 -5.20 -8.59 8.33
N ALA A 92 -5.34 -7.26 8.39
CA ALA A 92 -6.47 -6.55 7.79
C ALA A 92 -6.53 -6.75 6.26
N ILE A 93 -5.40 -6.65 5.56
CA ILE A 93 -5.31 -6.88 4.11
C ILE A 93 -5.64 -8.32 3.76
N GLN A 94 -5.14 -9.29 4.55
CA GLN A 94 -5.38 -10.71 4.30
C GLN A 94 -6.80 -11.12 4.58
N SER A 95 -7.38 -10.63 5.67
CA SER A 95 -8.74 -10.93 6.05
C SER A 95 -9.78 -10.30 5.13
N SER A 96 -9.42 -9.30 4.35
CA SER A 96 -10.35 -8.61 3.44
C SER A 96 -10.76 -9.49 2.26
N LYS A 97 -12.07 -9.69 2.08
CA LYS A 97 -12.64 -10.36 0.89
C LYS A 97 -12.60 -9.46 -0.34
N PHE A 98 -12.59 -8.16 -0.13
CA PHE A 98 -12.60 -7.13 -1.16
C PHE A 98 -11.28 -7.10 -1.96
N ILE A 99 -10.16 -7.44 -1.33
CA ILE A 99 -8.82 -7.39 -1.94
C ILE A 99 -8.52 -8.75 -2.58
N THR A 100 -8.18 -8.76 -3.88
CA THR A 100 -7.78 -9.99 -4.58
C THR A 100 -6.49 -10.56 -4.00
N GLU A 101 -6.24 -11.85 -4.17
CA GLU A 101 -5.02 -12.49 -3.70
C GLU A 101 -3.76 -11.84 -4.27
N LYS A 102 -3.77 -11.54 -5.57
CA LYS A 102 -2.67 -10.85 -6.25
C LYS A 102 -2.39 -9.46 -5.67
N MET A 103 -3.45 -8.68 -5.38
CA MET A 103 -3.32 -7.38 -4.76
C MET A 103 -2.84 -7.50 -3.31
N THR A 104 -3.34 -8.49 -2.55
CA THR A 104 -2.87 -8.82 -1.21
C THR A 104 -1.35 -9.00 -1.18
N ASN A 105 -0.83 -9.90 -2.02
CA ASN A 105 0.61 -10.17 -2.10
C ASN A 105 1.41 -8.92 -2.49
N ARG A 106 0.88 -8.10 -3.41
CA ARG A 106 1.52 -6.83 -3.80
C ARG A 106 1.56 -5.81 -2.67
N LEU A 107 0.49 -5.68 -1.89
CA LEU A 107 0.42 -4.75 -0.77
C LEU A 107 1.32 -5.20 0.39
N ILE A 108 1.31 -6.49 0.72
CA ILE A 108 2.19 -7.06 1.74
C ILE A 108 3.65 -6.85 1.34
N GLY A 109 4.03 -7.13 0.08
CA GLY A 109 5.38 -6.87 -0.40
C GLY A 109 5.81 -5.40 -0.29
N LYS A 110 4.87 -4.45 -0.35
CA LYS A 110 5.18 -3.04 -0.06
C LYS A 110 5.35 -2.77 1.42
N LEU A 111 4.55 -3.38 2.30
CA LEU A 111 4.71 -3.25 3.75
C LEU A 111 6.04 -3.85 4.22
N GLU A 112 6.47 -4.96 3.63
CA GLU A 112 7.78 -5.59 3.90
C GLU A 112 8.95 -4.63 3.67
N THR A 113 8.85 -3.66 2.77
CA THR A 113 9.91 -2.67 2.54
C THR A 113 10.02 -1.62 3.65
N LEU A 114 9.08 -1.57 4.58
CA LEU A 114 9.09 -0.64 5.72
C LEU A 114 9.82 -1.18 6.96
N VAL A 115 10.23 -2.44 6.93
CA VAL A 115 10.95 -3.12 8.00
C VAL A 115 12.29 -3.68 7.53
N SER A 116 13.06 -4.27 8.44
CA SER A 116 14.27 -5.02 8.08
C SER A 116 13.94 -6.29 7.28
N GLN A 117 14.92 -6.83 6.58
CA GLN A 117 14.77 -8.13 5.89
C GLN A 117 14.46 -9.27 6.87
N HIS A 118 14.83 -9.14 8.13
CA HIS A 118 14.58 -10.12 9.18
C HIS A 118 13.13 -10.06 9.65
N ASP A 119 12.62 -8.87 9.96
CA ASP A 119 11.22 -8.63 10.31
C ASP A 119 10.26 -8.91 9.16
N ALA A 120 10.68 -8.65 7.91
CA ALA A 120 9.87 -8.97 6.72
C ALA A 120 9.56 -10.46 6.61
N ALA A 121 10.50 -11.33 7.05
CA ALA A 121 10.25 -12.77 7.10
C ALA A 121 9.15 -13.14 8.11
N ASP A 122 9.05 -12.39 9.20
CA ASP A 122 8.01 -12.57 10.22
C ASP A 122 6.66 -12.03 9.76
N LEU A 123 6.62 -10.96 8.97
CA LEU A 123 5.39 -10.46 8.34
C LEU A 123 4.77 -11.47 7.36
N ARG A 124 5.59 -12.32 6.72
CA ARG A 124 5.10 -13.39 5.82
C ARG A 124 4.50 -14.58 6.54
N ARG A 125 4.83 -14.80 7.82
CA ARG A 125 4.28 -15.87 8.66
C ARG A 125 2.88 -15.50 9.11
N GLN A 126 1.88 -15.84 8.32
CA GLN A 126 0.60 -15.17 8.35
C GLN A 126 -0.50 -15.93 9.05
N VAL A 127 -1.50 -15.18 9.52
CA VAL A 127 -2.79 -15.72 9.93
C VAL A 127 -3.52 -16.26 8.71
N PHE A 128 -3.65 -17.57 8.60
CA PHE A 128 -4.49 -18.20 7.59
C PHE A 128 -5.96 -17.95 7.94
N VAL A 129 -6.63 -17.14 7.15
CA VAL A 129 -8.08 -16.96 7.27
C VAL A 129 -8.77 -18.10 6.52
N SER A 130 -9.13 -19.16 7.27
CA SER A 130 -9.81 -20.32 6.72
C SER A 130 -11.16 -19.95 6.10
N GLY A 131 -11.45 -20.47 4.89
CA GLY A 131 -12.76 -20.38 4.25
C GLY A 131 -13.13 -19.04 3.63
N ARG A 132 -12.23 -18.07 3.53
CA ARG A 132 -12.50 -16.79 2.86
C ARG A 132 -12.14 -16.85 1.37
N ILE A 133 -13.18 -16.87 0.53
CA ILE A 133 -13.03 -16.71 -0.91
C ILE A 133 -12.86 -15.21 -1.17
N LYS A 134 -11.67 -14.81 -1.62
CA LYS A 134 -11.38 -13.44 -2.06
C LYS A 134 -12.07 -13.14 -3.38
N THR A 135 -12.39 -11.87 -3.62
CA THR A 135 -12.88 -11.45 -4.94
C THR A 135 -11.86 -11.75 -6.03
N MET A 136 -12.33 -12.16 -7.19
CA MET A 136 -11.49 -12.31 -8.38
C MET A 136 -11.49 -11.04 -9.26
N ASN A 137 -12.28 -10.04 -8.89
CA ASN A 137 -12.43 -8.81 -9.66
C ASN A 137 -11.35 -7.79 -9.29
N GLU A 138 -10.28 -7.72 -10.06
CA GLU A 138 -9.19 -6.76 -9.87
C GLU A 138 -9.61 -5.31 -10.15
N THR A 139 -10.75 -5.10 -10.84
CA THR A 139 -11.20 -3.75 -11.23
C THR A 139 -11.86 -3.00 -10.08
N VAL A 140 -12.30 -3.68 -9.02
CA VAL A 140 -13.01 -3.07 -7.89
C VAL A 140 -12.20 -1.96 -7.23
N TYR A 141 -10.90 -2.16 -7.06
CA TYR A 141 -9.99 -1.14 -6.53
C TYR A 141 -10.00 0.16 -7.36
N TYR A 142 -9.88 0.01 -8.68
CA TYR A 142 -9.94 1.17 -9.60
C TYR A 142 -11.33 1.80 -9.64
N SER A 143 -12.39 1.00 -9.50
CA SER A 143 -13.76 1.49 -9.43
C SER A 143 -13.98 2.37 -8.21
N VAL A 144 -13.48 1.98 -7.04
CA VAL A 144 -13.53 2.77 -5.82
C VAL A 144 -12.81 4.11 -6.01
N ASP A 145 -11.57 4.09 -6.53
CA ASP A 145 -10.78 5.30 -6.80
C ASP A 145 -11.50 6.24 -7.80
N THR A 146 -12.04 5.66 -8.89
CA THR A 146 -12.81 6.43 -9.88
C THR A 146 -14.05 7.10 -9.28
N ILE A 147 -14.75 6.39 -8.37
CA ILE A 147 -15.92 6.96 -7.67
C ILE A 147 -15.51 8.11 -6.75
N TYR A 148 -14.43 7.95 -5.96
CA TYR A 148 -13.91 9.03 -5.13
C TYR A 148 -13.54 10.27 -5.95
N ASN A 149 -12.87 10.07 -7.08
CA ASN A 149 -12.51 11.14 -7.99
C ASN A 149 -13.75 11.84 -8.59
N ALA A 150 -14.79 11.09 -8.92
CA ALA A 150 -16.04 11.66 -9.42
C ALA A 150 -16.79 12.47 -8.34
N ILE A 151 -16.80 11.98 -7.10
CA ILE A 151 -17.39 12.69 -5.96
C ILE A 151 -16.65 14.01 -5.72
N SER A 152 -15.33 13.99 -5.63
CA SER A 152 -14.51 15.18 -5.36
C SER A 152 -14.62 16.24 -6.44
N GLN A 153 -14.87 15.82 -7.71
CA GLN A 153 -15.04 16.72 -8.86
C GLN A 153 -16.50 17.07 -9.15
N ASN A 154 -17.46 16.63 -8.32
CA ASN A 154 -18.90 16.78 -8.55
C ASN A 154 -19.33 16.34 -9.96
N LYS A 155 -18.85 15.19 -10.41
CA LYS A 155 -19.15 14.63 -11.74
C LYS A 155 -20.06 13.43 -11.65
N LYS A 156 -20.90 13.26 -12.70
CA LYS A 156 -21.69 12.04 -12.89
C LYS A 156 -20.80 10.91 -13.35
N ILE A 157 -21.20 9.70 -13.00
CA ILE A 157 -20.57 8.46 -13.48
C ILE A 157 -21.56 7.65 -14.31
N LYS A 158 -21.01 6.90 -15.23
CA LYS A 158 -21.77 5.99 -16.11
C LYS A 158 -21.16 4.59 -16.02
N PHE A 159 -22.00 3.59 -15.80
CA PHE A 159 -21.59 2.18 -15.71
C PHE A 159 -22.73 1.26 -16.10
N GLN A 160 -22.42 -0.02 -16.37
CA GLN A 160 -23.38 -1.11 -16.44
C GLN A 160 -23.33 -1.91 -15.14
N TYR A 161 -24.44 -2.57 -14.79
CA TYR A 161 -24.55 -3.30 -13.52
C TYR A 161 -24.77 -4.79 -13.78
N TYR A 162 -23.97 -5.62 -13.10
CA TYR A 162 -24.06 -7.07 -13.18
C TYR A 162 -25.01 -7.64 -12.13
N GLN A 163 -25.73 -8.68 -12.51
CA GLN A 163 -26.48 -9.56 -11.61
C GLN A 163 -26.07 -11.01 -11.89
N TRP A 164 -26.32 -11.89 -10.95
CA TRP A 164 -26.16 -13.32 -11.17
C TRP A 164 -27.45 -13.90 -11.72
N ASN A 165 -27.34 -14.67 -12.80
CA ASN A 165 -28.47 -15.43 -13.34
C ASN A 165 -28.67 -16.73 -12.52
N VAL A 166 -29.72 -17.49 -12.88
CA VAL A 166 -30.04 -18.76 -12.21
C VAL A 166 -28.93 -19.80 -12.30
N LYS A 167 -28.08 -19.71 -13.32
CA LYS A 167 -26.90 -20.58 -13.52
C LYS A 167 -25.66 -20.09 -12.77
N LYS A 168 -25.77 -19.04 -11.94
CA LYS A 168 -24.65 -18.37 -11.25
C LYS A 168 -23.61 -17.79 -12.21
N GLU A 169 -24.01 -17.33 -13.38
CA GLU A 169 -23.17 -16.61 -14.32
C GLU A 169 -23.46 -15.11 -14.23
N PRO A 170 -22.44 -14.23 -14.41
CA PRO A 170 -22.65 -12.79 -14.42
C PRO A 170 -23.39 -12.36 -15.68
N GLU A 171 -24.50 -11.67 -15.51
CA GLU A 171 -25.35 -11.14 -16.58
C GLU A 171 -25.55 -9.64 -16.40
N LEU A 172 -25.53 -8.89 -17.48
CA LEU A 172 -25.81 -7.46 -17.45
C LEU A 172 -27.31 -7.20 -17.21
N ARG A 173 -27.59 -6.43 -16.17
CA ARG A 173 -28.95 -6.04 -15.81
C ARG A 173 -29.54 -5.11 -16.85
N HIS A 174 -30.83 -5.21 -17.08
CA HIS A 174 -31.60 -4.42 -18.07
C HIS A 174 -31.02 -4.48 -19.50
N GLY A 175 -30.55 -5.67 -19.94
CA GLY A 175 -30.00 -5.83 -21.28
C GLY A 175 -28.72 -5.02 -21.54
N GLY A 176 -27.96 -4.69 -20.50
CA GLY A 176 -26.72 -3.93 -20.62
C GLY A 176 -26.92 -2.40 -20.69
N ALA A 177 -28.09 -1.90 -20.31
CA ALA A 177 -28.33 -0.46 -20.27
C ALA A 177 -27.38 0.23 -19.26
N TYR A 178 -26.91 1.42 -19.62
CA TYR A 178 -26.09 2.24 -18.75
C TYR A 178 -26.92 2.93 -17.67
N TYR A 179 -26.36 2.93 -16.47
CA TYR A 179 -26.81 3.74 -15.35
C TYR A 179 -26.04 5.06 -15.33
N HIS A 180 -26.74 6.17 -15.11
CA HIS A 180 -26.18 7.51 -15.01
C HIS A 180 -26.44 8.03 -13.60
N ILE A 181 -25.41 8.02 -12.77
CA ILE A 181 -25.53 8.28 -11.34
C ILE A 181 -24.73 9.51 -10.95
N SER A 182 -25.35 10.39 -10.15
CA SER A 182 -24.64 11.43 -9.41
C SER A 182 -24.15 10.84 -8.09
N PRO A 183 -22.85 10.53 -7.96
CA PRO A 183 -22.33 9.86 -6.79
C PRO A 183 -22.28 10.83 -5.61
N TRP A 184 -22.75 10.40 -4.44
CA TRP A 184 -22.74 11.18 -3.20
C TRP A 184 -21.74 10.65 -2.19
N GLY A 185 -21.56 9.34 -2.12
CA GLY A 185 -20.65 8.72 -1.18
C GLY A 185 -20.43 7.24 -1.44
N LEU A 186 -19.42 6.72 -0.76
CA LEU A 186 -19.17 5.28 -0.64
C LEU A 186 -19.44 4.85 0.81
N LEU A 187 -20.24 3.80 0.95
CA LEU A 187 -20.51 3.15 2.22
C LEU A 187 -19.75 1.81 2.23
N TRP A 188 -19.09 1.51 3.34
CA TRP A 188 -18.53 0.21 3.61
C TRP A 188 -19.45 -0.59 4.53
N ASP A 189 -19.98 -1.71 4.03
CA ASP A 189 -20.84 -2.59 4.80
C ASP A 189 -20.62 -4.06 4.42
N HIS A 190 -20.56 -4.94 5.42
CA HIS A 190 -20.36 -6.38 5.26
C HIS A 190 -19.23 -6.73 4.26
N GLU A 191 -18.07 -6.07 4.42
CA GLU A 191 -16.88 -6.27 3.57
C GLU A 191 -17.09 -5.94 2.08
N ASN A 192 -18.08 -5.10 1.75
CA ASN A 192 -18.31 -4.59 0.39
C ASN A 192 -18.44 -3.07 0.38
N TYR A 193 -17.99 -2.46 -0.71
CA TYR A 193 -18.30 -1.07 -0.99
C TYR A 193 -19.65 -0.94 -1.69
N TYR A 194 -20.42 0.05 -1.23
CA TYR A 194 -21.69 0.46 -1.84
C TYR A 194 -21.58 1.91 -2.28
N LEU A 195 -21.78 2.16 -3.56
CA LEU A 195 -21.97 3.49 -4.09
C LEU A 195 -23.38 3.96 -3.73
N ILE A 196 -23.46 5.11 -3.05
CA ILE A 196 -24.71 5.82 -2.82
C ILE A 196 -24.77 6.99 -3.79
N GLY A 197 -25.85 7.11 -4.54
CA GLY A 197 -26.00 8.20 -5.50
C GLY A 197 -27.42 8.37 -6.01
N TYR A 198 -27.65 9.51 -6.63
CA TYR A 198 -28.91 9.83 -7.27
C TYR A 198 -28.93 9.28 -8.70
N ASP A 199 -29.91 8.41 -8.97
CA ASP A 199 -30.15 7.84 -10.28
C ASP A 199 -31.11 8.77 -11.04
N SER A 200 -30.60 9.51 -12.02
CA SER A 200 -31.39 10.49 -12.79
C SER A 200 -32.50 9.85 -13.63
N ARG A 201 -32.38 8.56 -13.95
CA ARG A 201 -33.39 7.84 -14.73
C ARG A 201 -34.54 7.34 -13.87
N ALA A 202 -34.22 6.94 -12.65
CA ALA A 202 -35.20 6.42 -11.70
C ALA A 202 -35.71 7.51 -10.75
N GLU A 203 -35.14 8.73 -10.80
CA GLU A 203 -35.46 9.90 -9.98
C GLU A 203 -35.43 9.60 -8.47
N GLN A 204 -34.47 8.77 -8.04
CA GLN A 204 -34.36 8.37 -6.63
C GLN A 204 -32.91 8.05 -6.25
N ILE A 205 -32.67 8.08 -4.93
CA ILE A 205 -31.39 7.64 -4.35
C ILE A 205 -31.33 6.11 -4.41
N ARG A 206 -30.22 5.58 -4.87
CA ARG A 206 -29.98 4.14 -4.98
C ARG A 206 -28.63 3.76 -4.45
N HIS A 207 -28.49 2.49 -4.05
CA HIS A 207 -27.26 1.84 -3.63
C HIS A 207 -26.84 0.81 -4.67
N TYR A 208 -25.55 0.81 -5.00
CA TYR A 208 -24.96 -0.14 -5.94
C TYR A 208 -23.73 -0.77 -5.35
N ARG A 209 -23.65 -2.08 -5.30
CA ARG A 209 -22.41 -2.77 -4.89
C ARG A 209 -21.33 -2.53 -5.94
N VAL A 210 -20.17 -2.07 -5.49
CA VAL A 210 -19.07 -1.65 -6.38
C VAL A 210 -18.45 -2.84 -7.13
N ASP A 211 -18.41 -4.02 -6.54
CA ASP A 211 -17.93 -5.25 -7.18
C ASP A 211 -18.79 -5.75 -8.35
N LYS A 212 -20.02 -5.22 -8.47
CA LYS A 212 -20.96 -5.52 -9.55
C LYS A 212 -21.04 -4.43 -10.64
N LEU A 213 -20.22 -3.40 -10.54
CA LEU A 213 -20.12 -2.37 -11.57
C LEU A 213 -19.23 -2.84 -12.71
N SER A 214 -19.60 -2.49 -13.95
CA SER A 214 -18.68 -2.55 -15.08
C SER A 214 -17.61 -1.44 -14.96
N LEU A 215 -16.77 -1.30 -15.98
CA LEU A 215 -15.88 -0.16 -16.07
C LEU A 215 -16.64 1.16 -15.93
N ILE A 216 -16.20 1.99 -15.00
CA ILE A 216 -16.84 3.27 -14.69
C ILE A 216 -16.26 4.34 -15.60
N HIS A 217 -17.12 5.11 -16.23
CA HIS A 217 -16.75 6.29 -16.99
C HIS A 217 -17.24 7.53 -16.26
N ILE A 218 -16.34 8.48 -16.00
CA ILE A 218 -16.69 9.80 -15.48
C ILE A 218 -17.26 10.60 -16.65
N SER A 219 -18.45 11.17 -16.47
CA SER A 219 -19.13 12.00 -17.45
C SER A 219 -19.25 13.44 -16.92
N GLU A 220 -20.02 14.27 -17.60
CA GLU A 220 -20.15 15.71 -17.35
C GLU A 220 -20.39 16.11 -15.88
N PRO A 221 -20.10 17.41 -15.51
CA PRO A 221 -20.33 17.92 -14.16
C PRO A 221 -21.78 17.69 -13.70
N THR A 222 -21.92 17.32 -12.44
CA THR A 222 -23.24 17.23 -11.82
C THR A 222 -23.78 18.66 -11.65
N ARG A 223 -24.77 19.08 -12.45
CA ARG A 223 -25.62 20.18 -11.99
C ARG A 223 -26.36 19.64 -10.78
N LEU A 224 -25.95 20.06 -9.60
CA LEU A 224 -26.74 19.90 -8.39
C LEU A 224 -28.11 20.53 -8.68
N ALA A 225 -29.14 19.71 -8.80
CA ALA A 225 -30.49 20.19 -8.57
C ALA A 225 -30.49 20.61 -7.10
N LEU A 226 -30.39 21.90 -6.87
CA LEU A 226 -30.70 22.51 -5.58
C LEU A 226 -32.12 22.05 -5.25
N ILE A 227 -32.21 21.14 -4.27
CA ILE A 227 -33.49 20.82 -3.63
C ILE A 227 -33.76 22.07 -2.79
N SER A 228 -34.54 23.00 -3.36
CA SER A 228 -35.17 24.08 -2.64
C SER A 228 -36.31 23.54 -1.81
#